data_a0d4051b04985c87e206611c9c692db0
#
_entry.id   a0d4051b04985c87e206611c9c692db0
#
_cell.length_a   1.000
_cell.length_b   1.000
_cell.length_c   1.000
_cell.angle_alpha   90.00
_cell.angle_beta   90.00
_cell.angle_gamma   90.00
#
_symmetry.space_group_name_H-M   'P 1'
#
loop_
_entity.id
_entity.type
_entity.pdbx_description
1 polymer ?
#
loop_
_entity_poly.entity_id
_entity_poly.type
_entity_poly.pdbx_seq_one_letter_code
_entity_poly.pdbx_strand_id
1 'polypeptide(L)'
;DQPRSRGLGDVYKRQLINHFDVDGSWYIVDLPGYGFARRGKEGRENIRRIIEHYILERESMTSLFVLIDSRHEPQKIDLEFMEWLGENGVPFAIVFTKADKLGVTVLRDKIEAYKTRLLEDWEELPPIFITSSETRKGKEELLDYIGSLNETMKNTPRE
;
A
#
# COMPACT_ATOMS: atom_id res chain seq x y z
N ASP A 1 -27.67 27.88 5.30
CA ASP A 1 -28.09 26.58 4.74
C ASP A 1 -27.19 26.17 3.60
N GLN A 2 -26.17 25.42 3.90
CA GLN A 2 -25.36 24.71 2.90
C GLN A 2 -25.21 23.24 3.29
N PRO A 3 -26.11 22.37 2.88
CA PRO A 3 -25.86 20.95 3.03
C PRO A 3 -25.75 20.27 1.66
N ARG A 4 -24.61 20.22 0.99
CA ARG A 4 -24.52 19.35 -0.21
C ARG A 4 -23.13 19.04 -0.74
N SER A 5 -22.07 19.22 0.00
CA SER A 5 -20.77 18.66 -0.38
C SER A 5 -20.50 17.25 0.17
N ARG A 6 -21.37 16.72 1.04
CA ARG A 6 -21.21 15.37 1.63
C ARG A 6 -21.54 14.22 0.67
N GLY A 7 -22.38 14.41 -0.33
CA GLY A 7 -22.87 13.32 -1.17
C GLY A 7 -21.89 12.84 -2.24
N LEU A 8 -21.11 13.73 -2.83
CA LEU A 8 -20.19 13.37 -3.92
C LEU A 8 -18.93 12.65 -3.40
N GLY A 9 -18.41 13.05 -2.25
CA GLY A 9 -17.28 12.40 -1.62
C GLY A 9 -17.59 10.97 -1.16
N ASP A 10 -18.77 10.75 -0.60
CA ASP A 10 -19.20 9.43 -0.12
C ASP A 10 -19.52 8.46 -1.27
N VAL A 11 -20.11 8.95 -2.35
CA VAL A 11 -20.34 8.13 -3.56
C VAL A 11 -19.03 7.74 -4.22
N TYR A 12 -18.06 8.64 -4.32
CA TYR A 12 -16.72 8.36 -4.83
C TYR A 12 -15.96 7.36 -3.95
N LYS A 13 -16.02 7.51 -2.63
CA LYS A 13 -15.43 6.57 -1.68
C LYS A 13 -16.00 5.16 -1.83
N ARG A 14 -17.32 5.03 -2.00
CA ARG A 14 -17.99 3.73 -2.16
C ARG A 14 -17.67 3.04 -3.49
N GLN A 15 -17.35 3.80 -4.54
CA GLN A 15 -17.01 3.24 -5.86
C GLN A 15 -15.52 2.90 -6.01
N LEU A 16 -14.63 3.54 -5.24
CA LEU A 16 -13.18 3.42 -5.41
C LEU A 16 -12.50 2.56 -4.34
N ILE A 17 -13.13 2.37 -3.18
CA ILE A 17 -12.59 1.59 -2.07
C ILE A 17 -13.38 0.30 -1.95
N ASN A 18 -12.71 -0.82 -2.15
CA ASN A 18 -13.31 -2.15 -2.09
C ASN A 18 -12.83 -2.90 -0.84
N HIS A 19 -13.78 -3.49 -0.12
CA HIS A 19 -13.51 -4.32 1.05
C HIS A 19 -13.78 -5.78 0.73
N PHE A 20 -12.81 -6.64 1.05
CA PHE A 20 -12.91 -8.09 0.89
C PHE A 20 -12.80 -8.76 2.24
N ASP A 21 -13.83 -9.52 2.61
CA ASP A 21 -13.81 -10.36 3.80
C ASP A 21 -12.97 -11.62 3.53
N VAL A 22 -12.04 -11.92 4.44
CA VAL A 22 -11.22 -13.12 4.37
C VAL A 22 -11.60 -14.02 5.54
N ASP A 23 -12.33 -15.09 5.22
CA ASP A 23 -12.78 -16.15 6.15
C ASP A 23 -13.49 -15.62 7.43
N GLY A 24 -14.18 -14.49 7.34
CA GLY A 24 -14.88 -13.87 8.47
C GLY A 24 -13.96 -13.37 9.58
N SER A 25 -12.65 -13.32 9.36
CA SER A 25 -11.68 -12.99 10.40
C SER A 25 -10.94 -11.67 10.20
N TRP A 26 -10.74 -11.24 8.96
CA TRP A 26 -10.08 -9.98 8.64
C TRP A 26 -10.49 -9.46 7.25
N TYR A 27 -10.09 -8.24 6.93
CA TYR A 27 -10.45 -7.61 5.66
C TYR A 27 -9.21 -7.18 4.89
N ILE A 28 -9.24 -7.40 3.56
CA ILE A 28 -8.36 -6.72 2.61
C ILE A 28 -9.13 -5.52 2.08
N VAL A 29 -8.50 -4.36 2.07
CA VAL A 29 -9.05 -3.14 1.50
C VAL A 29 -8.24 -2.74 0.30
N ASP A 30 -8.87 -2.72 -0.85
CA ASP A 30 -8.27 -2.26 -2.10
C ASP A 30 -8.54 -0.76 -2.26
N LEU A 31 -7.46 0.02 -2.21
CA LEU A 31 -7.49 1.46 -2.43
C LEU A 31 -7.17 1.79 -3.88
N PRO A 32 -7.73 2.87 -4.45
CA PRO A 32 -7.38 3.30 -5.80
C PRO A 32 -5.90 3.65 -5.89
N GLY A 33 -5.29 3.36 -7.06
CA GLY A 33 -3.91 3.74 -7.31
C GLY A 33 -3.73 5.25 -7.42
N TYR A 34 -2.80 5.81 -6.68
CA TYR A 34 -2.50 7.25 -6.70
C TYR A 34 -1.76 7.71 -7.97
N GLY A 35 -1.16 6.79 -8.71
CA GLY A 35 -0.36 7.05 -9.92
C GLY A 35 -1.10 6.83 -11.24
N PHE A 36 -2.42 6.75 -11.27
CA PHE A 36 -3.17 6.39 -12.48
C PHE A 36 -3.10 7.50 -13.54
N ALA A 37 -2.35 7.24 -14.62
CA ALA A 37 -1.98 8.21 -15.66
C ALA A 37 -3.17 8.74 -16.51
N ARG A 38 -4.33 8.09 -16.49
CA ARG A 38 -5.50 8.46 -17.29
C ARG A 38 -6.33 9.62 -16.73
N ARG A 39 -6.00 10.08 -15.52
CA ARG A 39 -6.71 11.20 -14.91
C ARG A 39 -5.83 12.45 -14.94
N GLY A 40 -6.44 13.60 -15.22
CA GLY A 40 -5.74 14.87 -15.14
C GLY A 40 -5.18 15.15 -13.75
N LYS A 41 -4.38 16.20 -13.61
CA LYS A 41 -3.74 16.59 -12.33
C LYS A 41 -4.76 16.68 -11.18
N GLU A 42 -5.89 17.33 -11.41
CA GLU A 42 -6.96 17.49 -10.42
C GLU A 42 -7.56 16.14 -9.98
N GLY A 43 -7.79 15.23 -10.92
CA GLY A 43 -8.30 13.89 -10.62
C GLY A 43 -7.33 13.06 -9.78
N ARG A 44 -6.03 13.18 -10.02
CA ARG A 44 -4.99 12.51 -9.22
C ARG A 44 -4.90 13.08 -7.80
N GLU A 45 -4.98 14.38 -7.65
CA GLU A 45 -4.99 15.04 -6.34
C GLU A 45 -6.23 14.65 -5.52
N ASN A 46 -7.39 14.56 -6.15
CA ASN A 46 -8.62 14.11 -5.49
C ASN A 46 -8.51 12.67 -4.99
N ILE A 47 -7.96 11.76 -5.79
CA ILE A 47 -7.73 10.38 -5.39
C ILE A 47 -6.75 10.31 -4.22
N ARG A 48 -5.67 11.05 -4.28
CA ARG A 48 -4.68 11.13 -3.20
C ARG A 48 -5.32 11.57 -1.90
N ARG A 49 -6.15 12.60 -1.91
CA ARG A 49 -6.89 13.08 -0.73
C ARG A 49 -7.83 12.01 -0.17
N ILE A 50 -8.52 11.27 -1.03
CA ILE A 50 -9.40 10.17 -0.61
C ILE A 50 -8.60 9.08 0.10
N ILE A 51 -7.45 8.69 -0.44
CA ILE A 51 -6.55 7.70 0.13
C ILE A 51 -6.02 8.16 1.48
N GLU A 52 -5.47 9.36 1.54
CA GLU A 52 -4.91 9.94 2.75
C GLU A 52 -5.95 10.05 3.86
N HIS A 53 -7.13 10.53 3.54
CA HIS A 53 -8.25 10.64 4.48
C HIS A 53 -8.70 9.26 5.00
N TYR A 54 -8.81 8.26 4.12
CA TYR A 54 -9.15 6.91 4.50
C TYR A 54 -8.12 6.32 5.46
N ILE A 55 -6.83 6.46 5.14
CA ILE A 55 -5.72 5.94 5.94
C ILE A 55 -5.70 6.57 7.34
N LEU A 56 -5.83 7.89 7.42
CA LEU A 56 -5.76 8.62 8.70
C LEU A 56 -6.97 8.39 9.60
N GLU A 57 -8.14 8.15 9.05
CA GLU A 57 -9.37 7.94 9.84
C GLU A 57 -9.63 6.49 10.22
N ARG A 58 -8.90 5.53 9.65
CA ARG A 58 -9.18 4.11 9.87
C ARG A 58 -8.39 3.55 11.04
N GLU A 59 -9.01 3.50 12.21
CA GLU A 59 -8.41 2.96 13.45
C GLU A 59 -8.14 1.45 13.39
N SER A 60 -8.93 0.71 12.61
CA SER A 60 -8.81 -0.75 12.48
C SER A 60 -7.74 -1.22 11.49
N MET A 61 -7.03 -0.31 10.82
CA MET A 61 -5.98 -0.67 9.86
C MET A 61 -4.73 -1.15 10.61
N THR A 62 -4.28 -2.37 10.32
CA THR A 62 -3.09 -2.96 10.95
C THR A 62 -1.81 -2.65 10.19
N SER A 63 -1.87 -2.65 8.88
CA SER A 63 -0.75 -2.31 8.01
C SER A 63 -1.24 -1.91 6.63
N LEU A 64 -0.47 -1.06 5.97
CA LEU A 64 -0.65 -0.69 4.57
C LEU A 64 0.39 -1.40 3.72
N PHE A 65 -0.01 -1.92 2.57
CA PHE A 65 0.91 -2.51 1.60
C PHE A 65 1.02 -1.60 0.38
N VAL A 66 2.23 -1.14 0.12
CA VAL A 66 2.56 -0.34 -1.07
C VAL A 66 3.00 -1.29 -2.17
N LEU A 67 2.21 -1.40 -3.23
CA LEU A 67 2.50 -2.29 -4.36
C LEU A 67 3.38 -1.56 -5.38
N ILE A 68 4.54 -2.13 -5.65
CA ILE A 68 5.52 -1.60 -6.61
C ILE A 68 5.76 -2.64 -7.69
N ASP A 69 5.56 -2.28 -8.94
CA ASP A 69 5.96 -3.13 -10.07
C ASP A 69 7.49 -3.26 -10.10
N SER A 70 7.99 -4.49 -9.98
CA SER A 70 9.43 -4.75 -9.85
C SER A 70 10.26 -4.32 -11.07
N ARG A 71 9.63 -4.08 -12.21
CA ARG A 71 10.30 -3.66 -13.44
C ARG A 71 10.69 -2.19 -13.45
N HIS A 72 10.07 -1.37 -12.61
CA HIS A 72 10.28 0.07 -12.59
C HIS A 72 11.39 0.50 -11.65
N GLU A 73 12.09 1.55 -12.03
CA GLU A 73 12.99 2.29 -11.14
C GLU A 73 12.16 3.00 -10.05
N PRO A 74 12.80 3.41 -8.92
CA PRO A 74 12.11 4.18 -7.90
C PRO A 74 11.50 5.45 -8.49
N GLN A 75 10.17 5.56 -8.43
CA GLN A 75 9.45 6.71 -8.94
C GLN A 75 9.21 7.72 -7.83
N LYS A 76 9.33 8.99 -8.17
CA LYS A 76 9.15 10.11 -7.23
C LYS A 76 7.81 10.04 -6.49
N ILE A 77 6.72 9.70 -7.21
CA ILE A 77 5.38 9.61 -6.62
C ILE A 77 5.28 8.53 -5.53
N ASP A 78 5.94 7.40 -5.72
CA ASP A 78 5.96 6.32 -4.72
C ASP A 78 6.81 6.70 -3.50
N LEU A 79 7.97 7.32 -3.73
CA LEU A 79 8.86 7.78 -2.66
C LEU A 79 8.19 8.86 -1.81
N GLU A 80 7.53 9.82 -2.43
CA GLU A 80 6.76 10.86 -1.74
C GLU A 80 5.60 10.30 -0.91
N PHE A 81 4.92 9.29 -1.44
CA PHE A 81 3.84 8.63 -0.71
C PHE A 81 4.35 7.87 0.52
N MET A 82 5.45 7.13 0.38
CA MET A 82 6.08 6.45 1.51
C MET A 82 6.61 7.43 2.56
N GLU A 83 7.18 8.55 2.15
CA GLU A 83 7.59 9.63 3.05
C GLU A 83 6.39 10.16 3.85
N TRP A 84 5.29 10.44 3.19
CA TRP A 84 4.04 10.86 3.83
C TRP A 84 3.52 9.82 4.84
N LEU A 85 3.58 8.53 4.52
CA LEU A 85 3.23 7.46 5.45
C LEU A 85 4.11 7.50 6.71
N GLY A 86 5.41 7.65 6.53
CA GLY A 86 6.35 7.77 7.65
C GLY A 86 6.12 8.99 8.53
N GLU A 87 5.89 10.15 7.93
CA GLU A 87 5.59 11.40 8.64
C GLU A 87 4.31 11.32 9.47
N ASN A 88 3.34 10.54 9.03
CA ASN A 88 2.07 10.34 9.73
C ASN A 88 2.04 9.10 10.64
N GLY A 89 3.18 8.43 10.81
CA GLY A 89 3.29 7.26 11.68
C GLY A 89 2.47 6.06 11.21
N VAL A 90 2.21 5.94 9.92
CA VAL A 90 1.43 4.84 9.33
C VAL A 90 2.33 3.64 9.07
N PRO A 91 2.09 2.49 9.70
CA PRO A 91 2.88 1.30 9.42
C PRO A 91 2.61 0.78 8.02
N PHE A 92 3.66 0.51 7.26
CA PHE A 92 3.55 -0.01 5.91
C PHE A 92 4.64 -1.03 5.57
N ALA A 93 4.37 -1.83 4.56
CA ALA A 93 5.32 -2.74 3.93
C ALA A 93 5.32 -2.53 2.42
N ILE A 94 6.40 -2.88 1.77
CA ILE A 94 6.52 -2.82 0.31
C ILE A 94 6.31 -4.22 -0.26
N VAL A 95 5.46 -4.33 -1.27
CA VAL A 95 5.25 -5.55 -2.03
C VAL A 95 5.67 -5.31 -3.48
N PHE A 96 6.81 -5.85 -3.87
CA PHE A 96 7.21 -5.87 -5.26
C PHE A 96 6.41 -6.91 -6.03
N THR A 97 5.70 -6.47 -7.06
CA THR A 97 4.85 -7.32 -7.90
C THR A 97 5.55 -7.70 -9.21
N LYS A 98 4.98 -8.66 -9.92
CA LYS A 98 5.44 -9.07 -11.26
C LYS A 98 6.90 -9.54 -11.32
N ALA A 99 7.36 -10.19 -10.26
CA ALA A 99 8.72 -10.69 -10.18
C ALA A 99 9.06 -11.71 -11.29
N ASP A 100 8.05 -12.40 -11.83
CA ASP A 100 8.19 -13.35 -12.94
C ASP A 100 8.56 -12.69 -14.28
N LYS A 101 8.36 -11.38 -14.41
CA LYS A 101 8.67 -10.62 -15.64
C LYS A 101 10.16 -10.30 -15.80
N LEU A 102 10.97 -10.55 -14.77
CA LEU A 102 12.40 -10.30 -14.78
C LEU A 102 13.17 -11.59 -14.50
N GLY A 103 14.36 -11.72 -15.10
CA GLY A 103 15.31 -12.75 -14.72
C GLY A 103 15.80 -12.55 -13.28
N VAL A 104 16.24 -13.64 -12.66
CA VAL A 104 16.65 -13.66 -11.23
C VAL A 104 17.68 -12.60 -10.88
N THR A 105 18.71 -12.44 -11.72
CA THR A 105 19.78 -11.47 -11.49
C THR A 105 19.30 -10.05 -11.63
N VAL A 106 18.52 -9.75 -12.68
CA VAL A 106 17.98 -8.41 -12.94
C VAL A 106 17.01 -7.99 -11.82
N LEU A 107 16.15 -8.92 -11.39
CA LEU A 107 15.21 -8.69 -10.27
C LEU A 107 15.98 -8.34 -8.99
N ARG A 108 16.96 -9.15 -8.63
CA ARG A 108 17.81 -8.91 -7.46
C ARG A 108 18.47 -7.53 -7.50
N ASP A 109 19.07 -7.18 -8.63
CA ASP A 109 19.80 -5.92 -8.77
C ASP A 109 18.87 -4.72 -8.69
N LYS A 110 17.67 -4.81 -9.28
CA LYS A 110 16.65 -3.74 -9.17
C LYS A 110 16.15 -3.56 -7.75
N ILE A 111 15.90 -4.64 -7.03
CA ILE A 111 15.46 -4.57 -5.64
C ILE A 111 16.54 -4.01 -4.73
N GLU A 112 17.79 -4.43 -4.90
CA GLU A 112 18.92 -3.87 -4.14
C GLU A 112 19.13 -2.38 -4.43
N ALA A 113 18.97 -1.94 -5.67
CA ALA A 113 19.01 -0.53 -6.03
C ALA A 113 17.86 0.26 -5.39
N TYR A 114 16.67 -0.31 -5.33
CA TYR A 114 15.53 0.31 -4.67
C TYR A 114 15.77 0.46 -3.17
N LYS A 115 16.28 -0.58 -2.51
CA LYS A 115 16.65 -0.54 -1.09
C LYS A 115 17.70 0.55 -0.81
N THR A 116 18.72 0.64 -1.65
CA THR A 116 19.76 1.65 -1.54
C THR A 116 19.17 3.06 -1.64
N ARG A 117 18.24 3.27 -2.57
CA ARG A 117 17.56 4.56 -2.72
C ARG A 117 16.72 4.91 -1.49
N LEU A 118 15.99 3.95 -0.92
CA LEU A 118 15.22 4.16 0.30
C LEU A 118 16.10 4.53 1.48
N LEU A 119 17.25 3.89 1.62
CA LEU A 119 18.18 4.17 2.72
C LEU A 119 18.86 5.55 2.65
N GLU A 120 18.73 6.27 1.54
CA GLU A 120 19.13 7.69 1.49
C GLU A 120 18.22 8.57 2.37
N ASP A 121 16.94 8.19 2.53
CA ASP A 121 15.94 8.96 3.25
C ASP A 121 15.50 8.29 4.57
N TRP A 122 15.68 6.98 4.69
CA TRP A 122 15.23 6.18 5.82
C TRP A 122 16.39 5.57 6.60
N GLU A 123 16.30 5.55 7.93
CA GLU A 123 17.28 4.85 8.79
C GLU A 123 17.16 3.33 8.67
N GLU A 124 15.92 2.82 8.58
CA GLU A 124 15.59 1.42 8.46
C GLU A 124 14.63 1.18 7.29
N LEU A 125 14.79 0.03 6.64
CA LEU A 125 13.87 -0.38 5.59
C LEU A 125 12.55 -0.88 6.19
N PRO A 126 11.40 -0.58 5.57
CA PRO A 126 10.16 -1.29 5.90
C PRO A 126 10.27 -2.77 5.50
N PRO A 127 9.37 -3.64 5.99
CA PRO A 127 9.28 -4.99 5.48
C PRO A 127 9.08 -5.01 3.97
N ILE A 128 9.77 -5.91 3.27
CA ILE A 128 9.76 -6.02 1.81
C ILE A 128 9.40 -7.44 1.42
N PHE A 129 8.46 -7.57 0.50
CA PHE A 129 8.03 -8.83 -0.08
C PHE A 129 8.20 -8.80 -1.60
N ILE A 130 8.65 -9.90 -2.18
CA ILE A 130 8.83 -10.06 -3.61
C ILE A 130 7.82 -11.08 -4.10
N THR A 131 6.91 -10.68 -4.98
CA THR A 131 5.76 -11.49 -5.33
C THR A 131 5.54 -11.59 -6.84
N SER A 132 4.86 -12.67 -7.21
CA SER A 132 4.30 -12.86 -8.54
C SER A 132 2.95 -13.56 -8.42
N SER A 133 1.90 -12.96 -8.96
CA SER A 133 0.58 -13.60 -9.03
C SER A 133 0.56 -14.78 -10.00
N GLU A 134 1.37 -14.74 -11.03
CA GLU A 134 1.48 -15.81 -12.04
C GLU A 134 2.12 -17.09 -11.48
N THR A 135 3.22 -16.95 -10.74
CA THR A 135 3.96 -18.09 -10.18
C THR A 135 3.64 -18.39 -8.72
N ARG A 136 2.86 -17.53 -8.08
CA ARG A 136 2.56 -17.56 -6.64
C ARG A 136 3.79 -17.37 -5.73
N LYS A 137 4.90 -16.86 -6.28
CA LYS A 137 6.08 -16.52 -5.50
C LYS A 137 5.74 -15.50 -4.42
N GLY A 138 6.25 -15.72 -3.21
CA GLY A 138 6.11 -14.81 -2.07
C GLY A 138 4.74 -14.82 -1.39
N LYS A 139 3.77 -15.61 -1.89
CA LYS A 139 2.42 -15.68 -1.33
C LYS A 139 2.42 -16.13 0.13
N GLU A 140 3.11 -17.22 0.43
CA GLU A 140 3.14 -17.78 1.80
C GLU A 140 3.82 -16.83 2.78
N GLU A 141 4.93 -16.22 2.40
CA GLU A 141 5.64 -15.23 3.23
C GLU A 141 4.76 -14.04 3.56
N LEU A 142 4.03 -13.53 2.56
CA LEU A 142 3.12 -12.40 2.74
C LEU A 142 1.93 -12.78 3.66
N LEU A 143 1.32 -13.95 3.46
CA LEU A 143 0.22 -14.42 4.29
C LEU A 143 0.67 -14.69 5.73
N ASP A 144 1.84 -15.25 5.94
CA ASP A 144 2.41 -15.45 7.28
C ASP A 144 2.65 -14.11 8.00
N TYR A 145 3.14 -13.12 7.28
CA TYR A 145 3.31 -11.76 7.83
C TYR A 145 1.98 -11.14 8.24
N ILE A 146 0.95 -11.23 7.38
CA ILE A 146 -0.40 -10.76 7.69
C ILE A 146 -0.96 -11.50 8.90
N GLY A 147 -0.78 -12.81 8.96
CA GLY A 147 -1.18 -13.63 10.10
C GLY A 147 -0.54 -13.17 11.40
N SER A 148 0.76 -12.88 11.40
CA SER A 148 1.48 -12.37 12.57
C SER A 148 0.99 -11.00 13.04
N LEU A 149 0.68 -10.10 12.11
CA LEU A 149 0.09 -8.80 12.42
C LEU A 149 -1.29 -8.95 13.08
N ASN A 150 -2.13 -9.81 12.55
CA ASN A 150 -3.47 -10.06 13.08
C ASN A 150 -3.43 -10.69 14.48
N GLU A 151 -2.50 -11.59 14.76
CA GLU A 151 -2.30 -12.17 16.09
C GLU A 151 -1.84 -11.10 17.10
N THR A 152 -0.91 -10.24 16.72
CA THR A 152 -0.46 -9.12 17.56
C THR A 152 -1.62 -8.20 17.93
N MET A 153 -2.49 -7.88 16.99
CA MET A 153 -3.66 -7.03 17.22
C MET A 153 -4.70 -7.67 18.14
N LYS A 154 -4.90 -8.99 18.07
CA LYS A 154 -5.80 -9.71 18.97
C LYS A 154 -5.31 -9.67 20.44
N ASN A 155 -4.01 -9.68 20.62
CA ASN A 155 -3.37 -9.73 21.93
C ASN A 155 -3.10 -8.35 22.55
N THR A 156 -3.36 -7.27 21.80
CA THR A 156 -3.20 -5.90 22.31
C THR A 156 -4.47 -5.50 23.08
N PRO A 157 -4.38 -5.12 24.35
CA PRO A 157 -5.53 -4.62 25.11
C PRO A 157 -6.14 -3.41 24.39
N ARG A 158 -7.44 -3.41 24.22
CA ARG A 158 -8.17 -2.19 23.80
C ARG A 158 -8.25 -1.30 25.04
N GLU A 159 -7.52 -0.18 25.00
CA GLU A 159 -7.70 0.90 25.98
C GLU A 159 -9.08 1.54 25.83
#